data_d79b8e81e6c5b59bf3194b28c407de1f
#
_entry.id   d79b8e81e6c5b59bf3194b28c407de1f
#
_cell.length_a   1.000
_cell.length_b   1.000
_cell.length_c   1.000
_cell.angle_alpha   90.00
_cell.angle_beta   90.00
_cell.angle_gamma   90.00
#
_symmetry.space_group_name_H-M   'P 1'
#
loop_
_entity.id
_entity.type
_entity.pdbx_description
1 polymer ?
#
loop_
_entity_poly.entity_id
_entity_poly.type
_entity_poly.pdbx_seq_one_letter_code
_entity_poly.pdbx_strand_id
1 'polypeptide(L)'
;SMIKQQCAALFVYGTLANPVTAKEVVYLREFIAETHPHSPVVAVDAAVGAKDEVGLIRIGEQGILPGSGAQKKLGRIGDVGILGIAAERSPMQAALLHLTRLGGIYRMAQLIAAGICAYVQGCAHFSAIGEAPTKRAFRTASGLL
;
A
#
# COMPACT_ATOMS: atom_id res chain seq x y z
N SER A 1 -7.55 -10.87 6.50
CA SER A 1 -6.40 -10.39 5.72
C SER A 1 -5.11 -10.90 6.35
N MET A 2 -4.06 -11.08 5.56
CA MET A 2 -2.72 -11.51 6.03
C MET A 2 -2.19 -10.60 7.15
N ILE A 3 -2.42 -9.31 7.06
CA ILE A 3 -1.97 -8.31 8.05
C ILE A 3 -2.69 -8.51 9.40
N LYS A 4 -4.00 -8.72 9.42
CA LYS A 4 -4.75 -8.94 10.67
C LYS A 4 -4.30 -10.19 11.44
N GLN A 5 -3.81 -11.20 10.72
CA GLN A 5 -3.27 -12.41 11.35
C GLN A 5 -1.92 -12.19 12.01
N GLN A 6 -1.15 -11.21 11.54
CA GLN A 6 0.22 -10.94 11.98
C GLN A 6 0.33 -9.76 12.95
N CYS A 7 -0.60 -8.81 12.89
CA CYS A 7 -0.55 -7.58 13.68
C CYS A 7 -1.96 -7.14 14.11
N ALA A 8 -2.27 -7.31 15.38
CA ALA A 8 -3.57 -6.94 15.96
C ALA A 8 -3.78 -5.43 16.14
N ALA A 9 -2.69 -4.65 16.12
CA ALA A 9 -2.72 -3.19 16.32
C ALA A 9 -3.13 -2.38 15.07
N LEU A 10 -3.48 -3.04 13.96
CA LEU A 10 -3.80 -2.40 12.69
C LEU A 10 -5.29 -2.51 12.34
N PHE A 11 -5.88 -1.39 11.94
CA PHE A 11 -7.15 -1.39 11.24
C PHE A 11 -6.91 -1.64 9.76
N VAL A 12 -7.59 -2.63 9.17
CA VAL A 12 -7.40 -3.02 7.78
C VAL A 12 -8.73 -2.92 7.04
N TYR A 13 -8.76 -2.08 6.03
CA TYR A 13 -9.87 -1.87 5.13
C TYR A 13 -9.56 -2.47 3.75
N GLY A 14 -10.53 -3.16 3.19
CA GLY A 14 -10.35 -3.92 1.96
C GLY A 14 -9.85 -5.35 2.22
N THR A 15 -10.58 -6.31 1.68
CA THR A 15 -10.25 -7.75 1.71
C THR A 15 -10.48 -8.34 0.32
N LEU A 16 -10.07 -9.59 0.10
CA LEU A 16 -10.37 -10.29 -1.17
C LEU A 16 -11.88 -10.45 -1.39
N ALA A 17 -12.65 -10.64 -0.30
CA ALA A 17 -14.11 -10.77 -0.39
C ALA A 17 -14.81 -9.41 -0.55
N ASN A 18 -14.26 -8.35 0.03
CA ASN A 18 -14.78 -6.99 -0.03
C ASN A 18 -13.64 -6.03 -0.39
N PRO A 19 -13.22 -5.97 -1.65
CA PRO A 19 -12.16 -5.08 -2.08
C PRO A 19 -12.64 -3.63 -2.06
N VAL A 20 -11.75 -2.71 -1.72
CA VAL A 20 -12.03 -1.27 -1.85
C VAL A 20 -11.90 -0.89 -3.32
N THR A 21 -13.00 -0.52 -3.94
CA THR A 21 -13.03 -0.07 -5.34
C THR A 21 -12.82 1.45 -5.43
N ALA A 22 -12.50 1.94 -6.64
CA ALA A 22 -12.33 3.37 -6.88
C ALA A 22 -13.58 4.20 -6.50
N LYS A 23 -14.78 3.61 -6.54
CA LYS A 23 -16.04 4.28 -6.14
C LYS A 23 -16.16 4.44 -4.62
N GLU A 24 -15.61 3.49 -3.87
CA GLU A 24 -15.70 3.46 -2.39
C GLU A 24 -14.58 4.26 -1.73
N VAL A 25 -13.50 4.51 -2.44
CA VAL A 25 -12.31 5.19 -1.92
C VAL A 25 -12.63 6.54 -1.29
N VAL A 26 -13.54 7.33 -1.89
CA VAL A 26 -13.92 8.66 -1.37
C VAL A 26 -14.58 8.52 -0.01
N TYR A 27 -15.58 7.66 0.09
CA TYR A 27 -16.31 7.41 1.35
C TYR A 27 -15.40 6.81 2.41
N LEU A 28 -14.54 5.87 2.02
CA LEU A 28 -13.61 5.24 2.94
C LEU A 28 -12.60 6.24 3.50
N ARG A 29 -12.12 7.18 2.69
CA ARG A 29 -11.20 8.24 3.13
C ARG A 29 -11.86 9.13 4.20
N GLU A 30 -13.10 9.55 3.98
CA GLU A 30 -13.87 10.35 4.94
C GLU A 30 -14.11 9.55 6.22
N PHE A 31 -14.57 8.31 6.09
CA PHE A 31 -14.78 7.41 7.23
C PHE A 31 -13.50 7.20 8.06
N ILE A 32 -12.34 6.98 7.43
CA ILE A 32 -11.06 6.81 8.13
C ILE A 32 -10.67 8.10 8.84
N ALA A 33 -10.83 9.26 8.20
CA ALA A 33 -10.51 10.56 8.80
C ALA A 33 -11.35 10.84 10.04
N GLU A 34 -12.62 10.47 10.04
CA GLU A 34 -13.53 10.63 11.18
C GLU A 34 -13.26 9.59 12.29
N THR A 35 -13.04 8.33 11.91
CA THR A 35 -12.93 7.22 12.87
C THR A 35 -11.51 7.10 13.46
N HIS A 36 -10.49 7.48 12.70
CA HIS A 36 -9.08 7.36 13.07
C HIS A 36 -8.30 8.66 12.81
N PRO A 37 -8.70 9.81 13.38
CA PRO A 37 -8.17 11.14 13.03
C PRO A 37 -6.68 11.32 13.30
N HIS A 38 -6.09 10.49 14.16
CA HIS A 38 -4.67 10.58 14.55
C HIS A 38 -3.82 9.40 14.06
N SER A 39 -4.40 8.52 13.24
CA SER A 39 -3.70 7.33 12.75
C SER A 39 -3.10 7.58 11.37
N PRO A 40 -1.82 7.26 11.14
CA PRO A 40 -1.25 7.30 9.81
C PRO A 40 -1.92 6.26 8.91
N VAL A 41 -2.18 6.64 7.67
CA VAL A 41 -2.86 5.80 6.67
C VAL A 41 -1.86 5.28 5.65
N VAL A 42 -1.72 3.96 5.58
CA VAL A 42 -0.93 3.29 4.55
C VAL A 42 -1.87 2.78 3.46
N ALA A 43 -1.76 3.32 2.26
CA ALA A 43 -2.52 2.86 1.11
C ALA A 43 -1.70 1.84 0.31
N VAL A 44 -2.32 0.71 -0.03
CA VAL A 44 -1.68 -0.38 -0.80
C VAL A 44 -2.50 -0.66 -2.04
N ASP A 45 -1.85 -0.69 -3.21
CA ASP A 45 -2.53 -1.01 -4.47
C ASP A 45 -1.62 -1.80 -5.42
N ALA A 46 -2.22 -2.47 -6.40
CA ALA A 46 -1.52 -3.09 -7.50
C ALA A 46 -1.39 -2.10 -8.67
N ALA A 47 -0.23 -2.07 -9.28
CA ALA A 47 0.04 -1.17 -10.40
C ALA A 47 0.62 -1.92 -11.60
N VAL A 48 0.62 -1.24 -12.74
CA VAL A 48 1.34 -1.65 -13.94
C VAL A 48 2.57 -0.78 -14.12
N GLY A 49 3.67 -1.36 -14.58
CA GLY A 49 4.94 -0.65 -14.80
C GLY A 49 5.63 -1.05 -16.08
N ALA A 50 6.90 -0.69 -16.24
CA ALA A 50 7.73 -1.22 -17.31
C ALA A 50 7.99 -2.72 -17.09
N LYS A 51 8.43 -3.42 -18.13
CA LYS A 51 8.65 -4.88 -18.10
C LYS A 51 9.65 -5.30 -17.02
N ASP A 52 10.71 -4.54 -16.85
CA ASP A 52 11.77 -4.73 -15.86
C ASP A 52 11.36 -4.36 -14.43
N GLU A 53 10.23 -3.65 -14.28
CA GLU A 53 9.67 -3.28 -12.98
C GLU A 53 8.69 -4.33 -12.41
N VAL A 54 8.25 -5.27 -13.23
CA VAL A 54 7.28 -6.28 -12.79
C VAL A 54 7.86 -7.12 -11.65
N GLY A 55 7.15 -7.15 -10.52
CA GLY A 55 7.58 -7.80 -9.27
C GLY A 55 8.22 -6.85 -8.26
N LEU A 56 8.49 -5.59 -8.62
CA LEU A 56 8.98 -4.59 -7.68
C LEU A 56 7.86 -4.05 -6.78
N ILE A 57 8.24 -3.62 -5.58
CA ILE A 57 7.39 -2.91 -4.63
C ILE A 57 7.93 -1.48 -4.52
N ARG A 58 7.10 -0.50 -4.87
CA ARG A 58 7.41 0.92 -4.74
C ARG A 58 6.74 1.49 -3.50
N ILE A 59 7.50 2.24 -2.70
CA ILE A 59 7.02 2.92 -1.50
C ILE A 59 7.22 4.42 -1.67
N GLY A 60 6.20 5.21 -1.36
CA GLY A 60 6.23 6.67 -1.46
C GLY A 60 5.57 7.35 -0.26
N GLU A 61 6.09 8.52 0.13
CA GLU A 61 5.66 9.30 1.30
C GLU A 61 4.37 10.11 1.09
N GLN A 62 3.75 10.07 -0.09
CA GLN A 62 2.58 10.91 -0.40
C GLN A 62 1.33 10.10 -0.71
N GLY A 63 1.24 8.88 -0.21
CA GLY A 63 0.14 7.99 -0.55
C GLY A 63 0.11 7.60 -2.04
N ILE A 64 -1.02 7.07 -2.50
CA ILE A 64 -1.22 6.63 -3.88
C ILE A 64 -2.26 7.49 -4.60
N LEU A 65 -2.16 7.54 -5.93
CA LEU A 65 -3.21 8.07 -6.81
C LEU A 65 -4.00 6.89 -7.36
N PRO A 66 -5.22 6.62 -6.85
CA PRO A 66 -6.00 5.49 -7.31
C PRO A 66 -6.46 5.72 -8.75
N GLY A 67 -6.37 4.67 -9.57
CA GLY A 67 -6.97 4.66 -10.90
C GLY A 67 -6.47 5.76 -11.83
N SER A 68 -5.15 5.91 -11.99
CA SER A 68 -4.53 6.94 -12.85
C SER A 68 -5.03 6.96 -14.31
N GLY A 69 -5.89 6.01 -14.70
CA GLY A 69 -6.52 5.94 -16.03
C GLY A 69 -7.95 6.48 -16.13
N ALA A 70 -8.74 6.53 -15.04
CA ALA A 70 -10.18 6.75 -15.14
C ALA A 70 -10.75 7.97 -14.40
N GLN A 71 -10.14 8.43 -13.31
CA GLN A 71 -10.71 9.55 -12.52
C GLN A 71 -9.61 10.44 -11.92
N LYS A 72 -9.14 11.41 -12.68
CA LYS A 72 -8.18 12.46 -12.27
C LYS A 72 -8.62 13.32 -11.08
N LYS A 73 -9.82 13.13 -10.53
CA LYS A 73 -10.41 13.95 -9.45
C LYS A 73 -10.28 13.33 -8.04
N LEU A 74 -9.89 12.08 -7.93
CA LEU A 74 -9.67 11.44 -6.64
C LEU A 74 -8.28 11.83 -6.14
N GLY A 75 -8.09 12.80 -5.33
CA GLY A 75 -6.79 13.18 -4.76
C GLY A 75 -5.96 11.98 -4.25
N ARG A 76 -4.79 12.23 -3.73
CA ARG A 76 -3.93 11.20 -3.13
C ARG A 76 -4.59 10.57 -1.90
N ILE A 77 -4.35 9.29 -1.67
CA ILE A 77 -4.92 8.50 -0.57
C ILE A 77 -3.78 7.95 0.28
N GLY A 78 -3.91 8.19 1.58
CA GLY A 78 -2.94 7.77 2.58
C GLY A 78 -1.75 8.72 2.71
N ASP A 79 -1.04 8.57 3.79
CA ASP A 79 0.21 9.29 4.08
C ASP A 79 1.39 8.56 3.43
N VAL A 80 1.33 7.24 3.41
CA VAL A 80 2.30 6.35 2.75
C VAL A 80 1.59 5.54 1.68
N GLY A 81 2.17 5.48 0.49
CA GLY A 81 1.70 4.67 -0.63
C GLY A 81 2.62 3.48 -0.88
N ILE A 82 2.05 2.28 -1.03
CA ILE A 82 2.78 1.07 -1.43
C ILE A 82 2.14 0.53 -2.69
N LEU A 83 2.92 0.46 -3.78
CA LEU A 83 2.48 -0.06 -5.07
C LEU A 83 3.22 -1.35 -5.40
N GLY A 84 2.50 -2.45 -5.57
CA GLY A 84 3.04 -3.67 -6.12
C GLY A 84 2.92 -3.68 -7.65
N ILE A 85 4.04 -3.70 -8.38
CA ILE A 85 4.01 -3.73 -9.84
C ILE A 85 3.67 -5.14 -10.29
N ALA A 86 2.39 -5.37 -10.57
CA ALA A 86 1.83 -6.70 -10.84
C ALA A 86 1.95 -7.13 -12.30
N ALA A 87 1.97 -6.18 -13.23
CA ALA A 87 2.01 -6.47 -14.67
C ALA A 87 2.72 -5.37 -15.46
N GLU A 88 3.16 -5.72 -16.67
CA GLU A 88 3.69 -4.77 -17.64
C GLU A 88 2.56 -3.85 -18.17
N ARG A 89 2.86 -2.58 -18.36
CA ARG A 89 1.97 -1.63 -19.01
C ARG A 89 1.88 -1.94 -20.49
N SER A 90 0.73 -2.41 -20.95
CA SER A 90 0.48 -2.75 -22.35
C SER A 90 -0.80 -2.07 -22.85
N PRO A 91 -0.88 -1.68 -24.14
CA PRO A 91 -2.13 -1.22 -24.76
C PRO A 91 -3.28 -2.25 -24.69
N MET A 92 -2.94 -3.54 -24.60
CA MET A 92 -3.89 -4.65 -24.44
C MET A 92 -4.14 -5.03 -22.97
N GLN A 93 -4.04 -4.09 -22.08
CA GLN A 93 -3.96 -4.20 -20.62
C GLN A 93 -5.06 -5.06 -19.97
N ALA A 94 -6.30 -5.01 -20.50
CA ALA A 94 -7.41 -5.79 -19.95
C ALA A 94 -7.23 -7.31 -20.11
N ALA A 95 -6.55 -7.76 -21.17
CA ALA A 95 -6.32 -9.18 -21.42
C ALA A 95 -5.11 -9.74 -20.65
N LEU A 96 -4.11 -8.90 -20.33
CA LEU A 96 -2.85 -9.34 -19.72
C LEU A 96 -2.90 -9.48 -18.19
N LEU A 97 -3.82 -8.80 -17.52
CA LEU A 97 -4.05 -8.99 -16.08
C LEU A 97 -4.45 -10.44 -15.75
N HIS A 98 -5.12 -11.12 -16.67
CA HIS A 98 -5.47 -12.54 -16.53
C HIS A 98 -4.26 -13.48 -16.69
N LEU A 99 -3.17 -13.01 -17.30
CA LEU A 99 -1.95 -13.80 -17.49
C LEU A 99 -0.92 -13.58 -16.36
N THR A 100 -1.18 -12.63 -15.46
CA THR A 100 -0.30 -12.40 -14.30
C THR A 100 -0.33 -13.62 -13.39
N ARG A 101 0.83 -14.19 -13.12
CA ARG A 101 0.92 -15.38 -12.26
C ARG A 101 0.49 -15.02 -10.84
N LEU A 102 -0.67 -15.52 -10.42
CA LEU A 102 -1.27 -15.27 -9.10
C LEU A 102 -0.28 -15.52 -7.96
N GLY A 103 0.61 -16.51 -8.09
CA GLY A 103 1.66 -16.78 -7.10
C GLY A 103 2.66 -15.64 -6.91
N GLY A 104 2.94 -14.84 -7.95
CA GLY A 104 3.78 -13.64 -7.86
C GLY A 104 3.10 -12.53 -7.06
N ILE A 105 1.82 -12.28 -7.38
CA ILE A 105 1.00 -11.29 -6.66
C ILE A 105 0.88 -11.68 -5.19
N TYR A 106 0.64 -12.95 -4.91
CA TYR A 106 0.51 -13.44 -3.54
C TYR A 106 1.79 -13.25 -2.73
N ARG A 107 2.96 -13.60 -3.29
CA ARG A 107 4.26 -13.36 -2.64
C ARG A 107 4.52 -11.88 -2.39
N MET A 108 4.20 -11.02 -3.34
CA MET A 108 4.34 -9.57 -3.19
C MET A 108 3.44 -9.06 -2.04
N ALA A 109 2.19 -9.50 -1.98
CA ALA A 109 1.28 -9.16 -0.90
C ALA A 109 1.78 -9.65 0.47
N GLN A 110 2.40 -10.84 0.55
CA GLN A 110 3.02 -11.34 1.78
C GLN A 110 4.19 -10.47 2.22
N LEU A 111 5.07 -10.07 1.30
CA LEU A 111 6.21 -9.19 1.60
C LEU A 111 5.74 -7.83 2.09
N ILE A 112 4.74 -7.22 1.44
CA ILE A 112 4.15 -5.95 1.87
C ILE A 112 3.55 -6.09 3.27
N ALA A 113 2.78 -7.14 3.53
CA ALA A 113 2.16 -7.39 4.83
C ALA A 113 3.22 -7.56 5.94
N ALA A 114 4.26 -8.35 5.69
CA ALA A 114 5.36 -8.55 6.63
C ALA A 114 6.11 -7.23 6.92
N GLY A 115 6.39 -6.43 5.89
CA GLY A 115 7.06 -5.14 6.04
C GLY A 115 6.24 -4.14 6.88
N ILE A 116 4.93 -4.04 6.63
CA ILE A 116 4.03 -3.17 7.42
C ILE A 116 3.99 -3.64 8.87
N CYS A 117 3.86 -4.95 9.12
CA CYS A 117 3.82 -5.49 10.48
C CYS A 117 5.13 -5.26 11.22
N ALA A 118 6.27 -5.47 10.59
CA ALA A 118 7.58 -5.23 11.18
C ALA A 118 7.77 -3.75 11.56
N TYR A 119 7.34 -2.84 10.68
CA TYR A 119 7.39 -1.41 10.94
C TYR A 119 6.54 -1.02 12.16
N VAL A 120 5.29 -1.48 12.22
CA VAL A 120 4.37 -1.17 13.33
C VAL A 120 4.88 -1.74 14.65
N GLN A 121 5.41 -2.96 14.65
CA GLN A 121 6.00 -3.57 15.84
C GLN A 121 7.25 -2.82 16.29
N GLY A 122 8.10 -2.40 15.35
CA GLY A 122 9.26 -1.55 15.64
C GLY A 122 8.85 -0.22 16.26
N CYS A 123 7.86 0.48 15.71
CA CYS A 123 7.35 1.73 16.28
C CYS A 123 6.79 1.55 17.69
N ALA A 124 6.07 0.46 17.97
CA ALA A 124 5.58 0.16 19.32
C ALA A 124 6.70 -0.04 20.32
N HIS A 125 7.80 -0.69 19.91
CA HIS A 125 8.98 -0.88 20.75
C HIS A 125 9.66 0.46 21.06
N PHE A 126 9.87 1.33 20.07
CA PHE A 126 10.45 2.66 20.28
C PHE A 126 9.60 3.54 21.20
N SER A 127 8.29 3.51 21.07
CA SER A 127 7.37 4.23 21.95
C SER A 127 7.46 3.74 23.41
N ALA A 128 7.66 2.44 23.62
CA ALA A 128 7.79 1.86 24.94
C ALA A 128 9.09 2.26 25.66
N ILE A 129 10.16 2.58 24.93
CA ILE A 129 11.43 3.06 25.48
C ILE A 129 11.55 4.60 25.51
N GLY A 130 10.47 5.33 25.17
CA GLY A 130 10.42 6.80 25.25
C GLY A 130 11.10 7.54 24.10
N GLU A 131 11.58 6.84 23.09
CA GLU A 131 12.17 7.45 21.89
C GLU A 131 11.12 7.53 20.77
N ALA A 132 10.71 8.74 20.40
CA ALA A 132 9.88 8.92 19.22
C ALA A 132 10.68 8.56 17.95
N PRO A 133 10.13 7.79 16.99
CA PRO A 133 10.79 7.54 15.72
C PRO A 133 10.99 8.88 15.01
N THR A 134 12.25 9.32 14.95
CA THR A 134 12.58 10.55 14.22
C THR A 134 12.28 10.37 12.74
N LYS A 135 11.73 11.41 12.10
CA LYS A 135 11.44 11.48 10.64
C LYS A 135 12.64 11.10 9.73
N ARG A 136 13.78 10.80 10.31
CA ARG A 136 15.03 10.41 9.64
C ARG A 136 15.05 8.95 9.14
N ALA A 137 14.23 8.06 9.68
CA ALA A 137 14.21 6.64 9.29
C ALA A 137 13.69 6.42 7.85
N PHE A 138 12.97 7.40 7.27
CA PHE A 138 12.46 7.32 5.89
C PHE A 138 13.41 7.85 4.81
N ARG A 139 14.56 8.44 5.18
CA ARG A 139 15.47 9.09 4.20
C ARG A 139 16.52 8.19 3.57
N THR A 140 16.67 6.95 4.01
CA THR A 140 17.76 6.07 3.57
C THR A 140 17.42 5.14 2.39
N ALA A 141 16.21 5.16 1.86
CA ALA A 141 15.84 4.33 0.70
C ALA A 141 15.93 5.06 -0.66
N SER A 142 16.28 6.35 -0.68
CA SER A 142 16.37 7.14 -1.93
C SER A 142 17.81 7.29 -2.46
N GLY A 143 18.76 6.51 -2.00
CA GLY A 143 20.18 6.69 -2.28
C GLY A 143 20.91 5.51 -2.87
N LEU A 144 20.24 4.63 -3.61
CA LEU A 144 20.88 3.57 -4.40
C LEU A 144 20.02 3.21 -5.62
N LEU A 145 20.18 4.02 -6.64
CA LEU A 145 20.32 3.67 -8.07
C LEU A 145 20.58 4.95 -8.86
#